data_f1e82ff3286e4ea44dc8c030982af49e
#
_entry.id   f1e82ff3286e4ea44dc8c030982af49e
#
_cell.length_a   1.000
_cell.length_b   1.000
_cell.length_c   1.000
_cell.angle_alpha   90.00
_cell.angle_beta   90.00
_cell.angle_gamma   90.00
#
_symmetry.space_group_name_H-M   'P 1'
#
loop_
_entity.id
_entity.type
_entity.pdbx_description
1 polymer ?
#
loop_
_entity_poly.entity_id
_entity_poly.type
_entity_poly.pdbx_seq_one_letter_code
_entity_poly.pdbx_strand_id
1 'polypeptide(L)'
;MGRRLHSPSSRQQAAGGWRRPWQLGILFPDTRRHGFALCLALLLCACQPAPYRLNNDYQSASQNERIAFLILHYTDEDDGHSLRLLTELAHQVSAHYLIPRDTHERPLPVYQLVPDSQRAWHAGRSRWHQYAGLNASSLGIEIVNLGYPPQDELLPAHQRRWQPYTQAQIAALGALTRKLVERYQI
;
A
#
# COMPACT_ATOMS: atom_id res chain seq x y z
N MET A 1 -34.23 -20.26 6.92
CA MET A 1 -34.85 -20.31 5.54
C MET A 1 -33.72 -20.08 4.54
N GLY A 2 -33.24 -21.18 3.98
CA GLY A 2 -32.10 -21.18 3.06
C GLY A 2 -32.50 -20.82 1.64
N ARG A 3 -31.60 -20.21 0.92
CA ARG A 3 -31.54 -20.27 -0.55
C ARG A 3 -30.11 -20.51 -1.00
N ARG A 4 -29.88 -21.75 -1.44
CA ARG A 4 -28.75 -22.12 -2.29
C ARG A 4 -29.07 -21.62 -3.71
N LEU A 5 -28.11 -21.01 -4.34
CA LEU A 5 -28.15 -20.75 -5.77
C LEU A 5 -27.13 -21.65 -6.47
N HIS A 6 -27.69 -22.44 -7.40
CA HIS A 6 -27.00 -23.40 -8.24
C HIS A 6 -26.11 -22.73 -9.28
N SER A 7 -24.98 -23.37 -9.52
CA SER A 7 -24.13 -23.27 -10.70
C SER A 7 -24.82 -23.91 -11.90
N PRO A 8 -24.66 -23.44 -13.13
CA PRO A 8 -24.83 -24.24 -14.31
C PRO A 8 -23.53 -24.56 -15.03
N SER A 9 -23.43 -25.81 -15.35
CA SER A 9 -22.42 -26.54 -16.10
C SER A 9 -22.31 -26.15 -17.58
N SER A 10 -21.08 -26.23 -18.06
CA SER A 10 -20.66 -26.76 -19.38
C SER A 10 -21.62 -26.79 -20.57
N ARG A 11 -21.23 -26.24 -21.71
CA ARG A 11 -21.29 -26.90 -23.01
C ARG A 11 -20.16 -26.49 -23.95
N GLN A 12 -19.68 -27.52 -24.57
CA GLN A 12 -18.65 -27.66 -25.59
C GLN A 12 -19.09 -27.13 -26.97
N GLN A 13 -18.01 -26.93 -27.77
CA GLN A 13 -17.91 -27.17 -29.21
C GLN A 13 -18.35 -26.07 -30.17
N ALA A 14 -17.33 -25.56 -30.94
CA ALA A 14 -17.26 -25.88 -32.36
C ALA A 14 -15.93 -25.41 -32.97
N ALA A 15 -15.28 -26.35 -33.62
CA ALA A 15 -14.10 -26.14 -34.44
C ALA A 15 -14.47 -25.34 -35.71
N GLY A 16 -13.66 -24.35 -36.05
CA GLY A 16 -13.69 -23.64 -37.31
C GLY A 16 -12.28 -23.40 -37.81
N GLY A 17 -11.83 -24.29 -38.70
CA GLY A 17 -10.51 -24.17 -39.34
C GLY A 17 -10.47 -22.97 -40.28
N TRP A 18 -9.44 -22.17 -40.11
CA TRP A 18 -9.05 -21.16 -41.09
C TRP A 18 -7.73 -21.53 -41.71
N ARG A 19 -7.80 -21.77 -43.03
CA ARG A 19 -6.71 -22.08 -43.96
C ARG A 19 -5.72 -20.92 -44.00
N ARG A 20 -4.43 -21.24 -43.88
CA ARG A 20 -3.34 -20.31 -44.23
C ARG A 20 -3.26 -20.16 -45.74
N PRO A 21 -3.13 -18.98 -46.28
CA PRO A 21 -2.24 -18.75 -47.41
C PRO A 21 -1.32 -17.53 -47.18
N TRP A 22 -0.30 -17.48 -48.00
CA TRP A 22 0.72 -16.45 -48.21
C TRP A 22 2.04 -16.68 -47.44
N GLN A 23 2.84 -17.58 -47.98
CA GLN A 23 4.29 -17.48 -47.88
C GLN A 23 4.76 -16.31 -48.77
N LEU A 24 5.01 -15.15 -48.16
CA LEU A 24 5.82 -14.12 -48.76
C LEU A 24 7.25 -14.32 -48.26
N GLY A 25 8.15 -14.69 -49.14
CA GLY A 25 9.59 -14.74 -48.90
C GLY A 25 10.09 -13.33 -48.56
N ILE A 26 10.41 -13.11 -47.30
CA ILE A 26 11.09 -11.90 -46.87
C ILE A 26 12.58 -12.15 -47.05
N LEU A 27 13.16 -11.53 -48.09
CA LEU A 27 14.59 -11.32 -48.21
C LEU A 27 15.05 -10.46 -47.03
N PHE A 28 15.81 -11.06 -46.10
CA PHE A 28 16.45 -10.31 -45.02
C PHE A 28 17.64 -9.55 -45.57
N PRO A 29 17.65 -8.21 -45.55
CA PRO A 29 18.87 -7.45 -45.81
C PRO A 29 19.86 -7.66 -44.66
N ASP A 30 21.13 -7.73 -44.99
CA ASP A 30 22.27 -7.95 -44.10
C ASP A 30 22.29 -6.92 -42.94
N THR A 31 21.83 -7.34 -41.74
CA THR A 31 21.55 -6.48 -40.59
C THR A 31 22.80 -6.17 -39.75
N ARG A 32 24.00 -6.60 -40.15
CA ARG A 32 25.21 -6.43 -39.31
C ARG A 32 25.80 -5.02 -39.30
N ARG A 33 25.48 -4.17 -40.26
CA ARG A 33 26.01 -2.79 -40.33
C ARG A 33 25.08 -1.71 -39.76
N HIS A 34 23.79 -1.99 -39.60
CA HIS A 34 22.80 -0.99 -39.09
C HIS A 34 22.52 -1.07 -37.59
N GLY A 35 22.88 -2.20 -36.95
CA GLY A 35 22.66 -2.39 -35.50
C GLY A 35 23.54 -1.47 -34.62
N PHE A 36 24.78 -1.23 -35.06
CA PHE A 36 25.72 -0.38 -34.32
C PHE A 36 25.34 1.11 -34.35
N ALA A 37 24.82 1.57 -35.48
CA ALA A 37 24.41 2.98 -35.64
C ALA A 37 23.11 3.29 -34.84
N LEU A 38 22.19 2.31 -34.75
CA LEU A 38 20.95 2.47 -34.01
C LEU A 38 21.19 2.46 -32.48
N CYS A 39 22.08 1.62 -31.97
CA CYS A 39 22.48 1.59 -30.57
C CYS A 39 23.21 2.87 -30.16
N LEU A 40 24.06 3.43 -31.01
CA LEU A 40 24.75 4.68 -30.70
C LEU A 40 23.80 5.89 -30.71
N ALA A 41 22.79 5.91 -31.58
CA ALA A 41 21.76 6.94 -31.61
C ALA A 41 20.84 6.90 -30.38
N LEU A 42 20.54 5.71 -29.83
CA LEU A 42 19.76 5.54 -28.60
C LEU A 42 20.55 5.96 -27.36
N LEU A 43 21.86 5.81 -27.34
CA LEU A 43 22.71 6.27 -26.23
C LEU A 43 22.87 7.80 -26.18
N LEU A 44 22.75 8.49 -27.32
CA LEU A 44 22.82 9.95 -27.38
C LEU A 44 21.49 10.64 -27.01
N CYS A 45 20.37 9.90 -26.96
CA CYS A 45 19.06 10.44 -26.55
C CYS A 45 18.87 10.49 -25.01
N ALA A 46 19.79 9.90 -24.23
CA ALA A 46 19.60 9.70 -22.79
C ALA A 46 20.02 10.89 -21.89
N CYS A 47 20.59 11.96 -22.45
CA CYS A 47 21.08 13.11 -21.69
C CYS A 47 20.69 14.45 -22.33
N GLN A 48 19.43 14.64 -22.67
CA GLN A 48 18.95 16.00 -22.96
C GLN A 48 18.78 16.72 -21.60
N PRO A 49 19.48 17.82 -21.35
CA PRO A 49 19.25 18.61 -20.14
C PRO A 49 17.80 19.07 -20.12
N ALA A 50 17.19 19.09 -18.94
CA ALA A 50 15.82 19.57 -18.79
C ALA A 50 15.71 20.99 -19.40
N PRO A 51 14.62 21.28 -20.16
CA PRO A 51 14.44 22.58 -20.81
C PRO A 51 14.09 23.69 -19.79
N TYR A 52 14.23 23.43 -18.50
CA TYR A 52 13.96 24.37 -17.41
C TYR A 52 14.98 24.25 -16.29
N ARG A 53 15.09 25.28 -15.48
CA ARG A 53 15.81 25.30 -14.22
C ARG A 53 14.83 25.66 -13.10
N LEU A 54 14.76 24.82 -12.04
CA LEU A 54 14.00 25.18 -10.84
C LEU A 54 14.67 26.39 -10.16
N ASN A 55 13.84 27.37 -9.81
CA ASN A 55 14.22 28.49 -9.00
C ASN A 55 13.44 28.44 -7.68
N ASN A 56 14.12 28.30 -6.57
CA ASN A 56 13.56 28.21 -5.22
C ASN A 56 13.76 29.49 -4.40
N ASP A 57 14.14 30.60 -5.04
CA ASP A 57 14.37 31.88 -4.38
C ASP A 57 13.07 32.51 -3.87
N TYR A 58 11.95 32.10 -4.42
CA TYR A 58 10.62 32.61 -4.06
C TYR A 58 9.78 31.46 -3.50
N GLN A 59 9.35 31.61 -2.24
CA GLN A 59 8.49 30.65 -1.56
C GLN A 59 7.22 31.36 -1.07
N SER A 60 6.08 30.66 -1.20
CA SER A 60 4.83 31.15 -0.65
C SER A 60 4.78 30.93 0.86
N ALA A 61 4.33 31.94 1.60
CA ALA A 61 4.00 31.78 3.02
C ALA A 61 2.63 31.09 3.22
N SER A 62 1.80 31.01 2.17
CA SER A 62 0.49 30.34 2.19
C SER A 62 0.66 28.84 1.90
N GLN A 63 1.18 28.11 2.88
CA GLN A 63 1.38 26.68 2.85
C GLN A 63 1.17 26.09 4.24
N ASN A 64 0.87 24.80 4.31
CA ASN A 64 0.75 24.06 5.57
C ASN A 64 1.21 22.63 5.39
N GLU A 65 1.49 21.97 6.49
CA GLU A 65 1.82 20.55 6.50
C GLU A 65 0.60 19.72 6.06
N ARG A 66 0.85 18.63 5.31
CA ARG A 66 -0.20 17.71 4.90
C ARG A 66 -0.71 16.87 6.07
N ILE A 67 0.21 16.45 6.95
CA ILE A 67 -0.09 15.53 8.04
C ILE A 67 -0.59 16.33 9.23
N ALA A 68 -1.83 16.06 9.64
CA ALA A 68 -2.51 16.69 10.77
C ALA A 68 -2.98 15.68 11.83
N PHE A 69 -2.89 14.37 11.53
CA PHE A 69 -3.37 13.33 12.43
C PHE A 69 -2.47 12.10 12.41
N LEU A 70 -2.39 11.43 13.56
CA LEU A 70 -2.02 10.02 13.66
C LEU A 70 -3.29 9.22 13.95
N ILE A 71 -3.53 8.15 13.16
CA ILE A 71 -4.66 7.26 13.36
C ILE A 71 -4.11 5.89 13.73
N LEU A 72 -4.53 5.41 14.90
CA LEU A 72 -4.13 4.11 15.43
C LEU A 72 -5.23 3.09 15.13
N HIS A 73 -4.83 1.95 14.60
CA HIS A 73 -5.69 0.83 14.31
C HIS A 73 -5.16 -0.44 14.99
N TYR A 74 -6.01 -1.41 15.18
CA TYR A 74 -5.62 -2.79 15.42
C TYR A 74 -6.00 -3.64 14.22
N THR A 75 -5.19 -4.65 13.91
CA THR A 75 -5.29 -5.37 12.62
C THR A 75 -6.41 -6.40 12.57
N ASP A 76 -6.90 -6.88 13.70
CA ASP A 76 -7.79 -8.05 13.83
C ASP A 76 -7.23 -9.34 13.20
N GLU A 77 -5.88 -9.40 13.08
CA GLU A 77 -5.13 -10.44 12.39
C GLU A 77 -3.79 -10.73 13.07
N ASP A 78 -3.17 -11.86 12.75
CA ASP A 78 -1.79 -12.17 13.14
C ASP A 78 -0.73 -11.37 12.36
N ASP A 79 0.54 -11.47 12.76
CA ASP A 79 1.66 -10.74 12.15
C ASP A 79 1.81 -11.04 10.65
N GLY A 80 1.75 -12.31 10.27
CA GLY A 80 1.96 -12.73 8.88
C GLY A 80 0.81 -12.31 7.96
N HIS A 81 -0.41 -12.43 8.43
CA HIS A 81 -1.60 -12.01 7.68
C HIS A 81 -1.69 -10.48 7.59
N SER A 82 -1.45 -9.78 8.68
CA SER A 82 -1.39 -8.31 8.70
C SER A 82 -0.39 -7.76 7.69
N LEU A 83 0.81 -8.35 7.62
CA LEU A 83 1.84 -7.90 6.68
C LEU A 83 1.40 -8.11 5.23
N ARG A 84 0.84 -9.28 4.89
CA ARG A 84 0.32 -9.54 3.54
C ARG A 84 -0.83 -8.60 3.19
N LEU A 85 -1.80 -8.44 4.10
CA LEU A 85 -2.97 -7.58 3.90
C LEU A 85 -2.55 -6.14 3.55
N LEU A 86 -1.54 -5.61 4.23
CA LEU A 86 -1.11 -4.22 4.10
C LEU A 86 -0.10 -3.97 2.96
N THR A 87 0.44 -5.03 2.35
CA THR A 87 1.48 -4.91 1.31
C THR A 87 1.05 -5.43 -0.06
N GLU A 88 0.07 -6.32 -0.13
CA GLU A 88 -0.38 -6.90 -1.39
C GLU A 88 -1.45 -6.01 -2.05
N LEU A 89 -1.23 -5.64 -3.30
CA LEU A 89 -2.11 -4.76 -4.08
C LEU A 89 -3.57 -5.26 -4.16
N ALA A 90 -3.76 -6.57 -4.10
CA ALA A 90 -5.09 -7.20 -4.18
C ALA A 90 -6.05 -6.73 -3.08
N HIS A 91 -5.55 -6.38 -1.91
CA HIS A 91 -6.35 -6.00 -0.74
C HIS A 91 -6.78 -4.52 -0.75
N GLN A 92 -6.11 -3.67 -1.54
CA GLN A 92 -6.43 -2.24 -1.68
C GLN A 92 -6.45 -1.46 -0.36
N VAL A 93 -5.73 -1.94 0.65
CA VAL A 93 -5.52 -1.30 1.95
C VAL A 93 -4.03 -1.19 2.22
N SER A 94 -3.62 -0.20 3.00
CA SER A 94 -2.24 -0.03 3.42
C SER A 94 -2.17 0.88 4.64
N ALA A 95 -1.09 0.79 5.43
CA ALA A 95 -0.78 1.71 6.50
C ALA A 95 0.64 2.24 6.36
N HIS A 96 0.96 3.36 7.00
CA HIS A 96 2.32 3.87 6.98
C HIS A 96 3.24 3.00 7.83
N TYR A 97 2.73 2.56 8.98
CA TYR A 97 3.50 1.76 9.93
C TYR A 97 2.71 0.54 10.39
N LEU A 98 3.43 -0.56 10.60
CA LEU A 98 2.92 -1.77 11.25
C LEU A 98 3.83 -2.11 12.44
N ILE A 99 3.23 -2.30 13.61
CA ILE A 99 3.88 -2.76 14.83
C ILE A 99 3.50 -4.22 15.06
N PRO A 100 4.42 -5.17 14.85
CA PRO A 100 4.14 -6.59 15.02
C PRO A 100 4.00 -6.98 16.50
N ARG A 101 3.45 -8.16 16.74
CA ARG A 101 3.26 -8.70 18.08
C ARG A 101 4.28 -9.76 18.46
N ASP A 102 4.40 -10.79 17.62
CA ASP A 102 5.09 -12.05 17.94
C ASP A 102 6.39 -12.20 17.15
N THR A 103 7.33 -11.29 17.37
CA THR A 103 8.69 -11.39 16.83
C THR A 103 9.70 -11.63 17.94
N HIS A 104 10.75 -12.39 17.63
CA HIS A 104 11.87 -12.64 18.53
C HIS A 104 12.91 -11.50 18.54
N GLU A 105 12.78 -10.54 17.64
CA GLU A 105 13.71 -9.42 17.52
C GLU A 105 13.57 -8.43 18.68
N ARG A 106 14.71 -7.92 19.16
CA ARG A 106 14.73 -6.86 20.18
C ARG A 106 15.81 -5.82 19.84
N PRO A 107 15.48 -4.52 19.79
CA PRO A 107 14.14 -3.95 20.03
C PRO A 107 13.11 -4.44 19.02
N LEU A 108 11.81 -4.37 19.37
CA LEU A 108 10.73 -4.76 18.47
C LEU A 108 10.80 -3.96 17.17
N PRO A 109 10.81 -4.59 15.98
CA PRO A 109 10.83 -3.88 14.72
C PRO A 109 9.52 -3.09 14.53
N VAL A 110 9.62 -1.93 13.91
CA VAL A 110 8.47 -1.20 13.38
C VAL A 110 8.64 -1.14 11.87
N TYR A 111 7.73 -1.74 11.15
CA TYR A 111 7.79 -1.75 9.70
C TYR A 111 7.20 -0.45 9.14
N GLN A 112 7.97 0.29 8.36
CA GLN A 112 7.44 1.38 7.53
C GLN A 112 7.06 0.80 6.17
N LEU A 113 5.75 0.67 5.92
CA LEU A 113 5.21 0.07 4.70
C LEU A 113 4.96 1.10 3.61
N VAL A 114 4.58 2.32 4.01
CA VAL A 114 4.35 3.45 3.11
C VAL A 114 5.17 4.64 3.61
N PRO A 115 5.96 5.31 2.75
CA PRO A 115 6.66 6.53 3.12
C PRO A 115 5.68 7.61 3.60
N ASP A 116 6.05 8.41 4.60
CA ASP A 116 5.21 9.48 5.17
C ASP A 116 4.76 10.51 4.13
N SER A 117 5.56 10.74 3.09
CA SER A 117 5.24 11.64 1.98
C SER A 117 4.13 11.12 1.06
N GLN A 118 3.84 9.84 1.10
CA GLN A 118 2.80 9.19 0.32
C GLN A 118 1.50 9.07 1.13
N ARG A 119 0.41 8.77 0.45
CA ARG A 119 -0.89 8.52 1.08
C ARG A 119 -1.11 7.00 1.21
N ALA A 120 -1.30 6.51 2.43
CA ALA A 120 -1.76 5.16 2.69
C ALA A 120 -3.30 5.08 2.74
N TRP A 121 -3.84 3.87 2.54
CA TRP A 121 -5.27 3.59 2.49
C TRP A 121 -5.71 2.84 3.74
N HIS A 122 -5.77 3.54 4.91
CA HIS A 122 -6.05 2.94 6.22
C HIS A 122 -7.35 3.43 6.87
N ALA A 123 -7.85 4.62 6.50
CA ALA A 123 -8.96 5.27 7.19
C ALA A 123 -10.30 5.21 6.45
N GLY A 124 -10.34 4.58 5.25
CA GLY A 124 -11.55 4.42 4.47
C GLY A 124 -12.31 5.74 4.23
N ARG A 125 -13.65 5.67 4.28
CA ARG A 125 -14.53 6.84 4.30
C ARG A 125 -14.61 7.35 5.74
N SER A 126 -13.80 8.36 6.06
CA SER A 126 -13.61 8.86 7.40
C SER A 126 -13.87 10.36 7.50
N ARG A 127 -14.25 10.80 8.69
CA ARG A 127 -14.45 12.21 9.02
C ARG A 127 -14.07 12.48 10.46
N TRP A 128 -13.42 13.61 10.69
CA TRP A 128 -13.12 14.15 12.01
C TRP A 128 -13.30 15.67 11.97
N HIS A 129 -14.28 16.19 12.70
CA HIS A 129 -14.70 17.60 12.62
C HIS A 129 -14.91 18.05 11.14
N GLN A 130 -14.21 19.08 10.68
CA GLN A 130 -14.26 19.60 9.32
C GLN A 130 -13.45 18.76 8.30
N TYR A 131 -12.64 17.82 8.76
CA TYR A 131 -11.80 17.00 7.88
C TYR A 131 -12.57 15.78 7.41
N ALA A 132 -12.54 15.52 6.11
CA ALA A 132 -13.12 14.34 5.48
C ALA A 132 -12.04 13.60 4.65
N GLY A 133 -12.14 12.27 4.58
CA GLY A 133 -11.18 11.47 3.83
C GLY A 133 -9.78 11.52 4.46
N LEU A 134 -9.67 11.12 5.74
CA LEU A 134 -8.49 11.32 6.58
C LEU A 134 -7.20 10.68 6.02
N ASN A 135 -7.29 9.73 5.08
CA ASN A 135 -6.11 9.22 4.37
C ASN A 135 -5.22 10.34 3.77
N ALA A 136 -5.82 11.47 3.37
CA ALA A 136 -5.07 12.57 2.76
C ALA A 136 -4.27 13.40 3.77
N SER A 137 -4.67 13.40 5.04
CA SER A 137 -4.14 14.28 6.09
C SER A 137 -3.64 13.54 7.32
N SER A 138 -3.41 12.25 7.23
CA SER A 138 -2.97 11.44 8.37
C SER A 138 -1.85 10.46 8.03
N LEU A 139 -1.21 9.97 9.09
CA LEU A 139 -0.42 8.74 9.09
C LEU A 139 -1.20 7.65 9.83
N GLY A 140 -1.32 6.46 9.22
CA GLY A 140 -1.93 5.29 9.85
C GLY A 140 -0.87 4.40 10.49
N ILE A 141 -1.10 3.98 11.71
CA ILE A 141 -0.28 3.02 12.45
C ILE A 141 -1.16 1.82 12.79
N GLU A 142 -0.86 0.69 12.21
CA GLU A 142 -1.49 -0.59 12.52
C GLU A 142 -0.69 -1.31 13.61
N ILE A 143 -1.39 -1.86 14.60
CA ILE A 143 -0.80 -2.59 15.72
C ILE A 143 -1.39 -3.99 15.69
N VAL A 144 -0.56 -5.00 15.50
CA VAL A 144 -1.03 -6.39 15.41
C VAL A 144 -1.71 -6.82 16.69
N ASN A 145 -2.96 -7.23 16.55
CA ASN A 145 -3.82 -7.66 17.65
C ASN A 145 -5.02 -8.41 17.07
N LEU A 146 -5.37 -9.54 17.67
CA LEU A 146 -6.49 -10.40 17.24
C LEU A 146 -7.87 -9.89 17.74
N GLY A 147 -7.93 -8.73 18.36
CA GLY A 147 -9.18 -8.18 18.86
C GLY A 147 -9.73 -8.96 20.06
N TYR A 148 -10.90 -9.52 19.90
CA TYR A 148 -11.63 -10.29 20.91
C TYR A 148 -12.19 -11.59 20.31
N PRO A 149 -12.45 -12.64 21.12
CA PRO A 149 -12.98 -13.89 20.60
C PRO A 149 -14.39 -13.71 20.01
N PRO A 150 -14.77 -14.45 18.95
CA PRO A 150 -16.07 -14.29 18.27
C PRO A 150 -17.29 -14.38 19.17
N GLN A 151 -17.19 -15.11 20.28
CA GLN A 151 -18.28 -15.23 21.26
C GLN A 151 -18.63 -13.92 21.95
N ASP A 152 -17.72 -12.97 21.96
CA ASP A 152 -17.89 -11.66 22.60
C ASP A 152 -18.44 -10.58 21.64
N GLU A 153 -18.70 -10.91 20.38
CA GLU A 153 -19.10 -9.93 19.36
C GLU A 153 -20.38 -9.16 19.73
N LEU A 154 -21.34 -9.83 20.34
CA LEU A 154 -22.59 -9.22 20.76
C LEU A 154 -22.49 -8.47 22.11
N LEU A 155 -21.36 -8.57 22.80
CA LEU A 155 -21.15 -7.85 24.06
C LEU A 155 -20.79 -6.38 23.79
N PRO A 156 -21.18 -5.47 24.70
CA PRO A 156 -20.66 -4.11 24.70
C PRO A 156 -19.13 -4.11 24.75
N ALA A 157 -18.46 -3.16 24.08
CA ALA A 157 -17.01 -3.13 23.94
C ALA A 157 -16.24 -3.26 25.26
N HIS A 158 -16.75 -2.67 26.36
CA HIS A 158 -16.14 -2.73 27.69
C HIS A 158 -16.28 -4.09 28.40
N GLN A 159 -17.09 -5.00 27.87
CA GLN A 159 -17.28 -6.37 28.38
C GLN A 159 -16.57 -7.43 27.52
N ARG A 160 -16.02 -7.04 26.35
CA ARG A 160 -15.30 -7.94 25.48
C ARG A 160 -13.93 -8.28 26.06
N ARG A 161 -13.50 -9.53 25.87
CA ARG A 161 -12.18 -10.02 26.30
C ARG A 161 -11.12 -9.64 25.27
N TRP A 162 -10.80 -8.36 25.18
CA TRP A 162 -9.80 -7.85 24.25
C TRP A 162 -8.42 -8.49 24.51
N GLN A 163 -7.72 -8.85 23.43
CA GLN A 163 -6.35 -9.28 23.52
C GLN A 163 -5.48 -8.12 24.04
N PRO A 164 -4.71 -8.28 25.13
CA PRO A 164 -3.86 -7.21 25.62
C PRO A 164 -2.68 -7.00 24.69
N TYR A 165 -2.26 -5.76 24.47
CA TYR A 165 -1.00 -5.45 23.79
C TYR A 165 0.19 -5.87 24.66
N THR A 166 1.29 -6.27 24.01
CA THR A 166 2.55 -6.57 24.69
C THR A 166 3.23 -5.28 25.16
N GLN A 167 4.06 -5.37 26.21
CA GLN A 167 4.86 -4.23 26.66
C GLN A 167 5.81 -3.71 25.56
N ALA A 168 6.31 -4.61 24.72
CA ALA A 168 7.15 -4.24 23.59
C ALA A 168 6.38 -3.41 22.54
N GLN A 169 5.12 -3.80 22.22
CA GLN A 169 4.27 -3.00 21.33
C GLN A 169 3.97 -1.62 21.89
N ILE A 170 3.62 -1.54 23.18
CA ILE A 170 3.33 -0.27 23.86
C ILE A 170 4.58 0.64 23.83
N ALA A 171 5.75 0.10 24.14
CA ALA A 171 7.01 0.86 24.10
C ALA A 171 7.34 1.35 22.68
N ALA A 172 7.21 0.48 21.67
CA ALA A 172 7.47 0.82 20.27
C ALA A 172 6.49 1.88 19.77
N LEU A 173 5.19 1.73 20.06
CA LEU A 173 4.16 2.70 19.72
C LEU A 173 4.43 4.06 20.35
N GLY A 174 4.74 4.10 21.64
CA GLY A 174 5.04 5.34 22.36
C GLY A 174 6.28 6.07 21.82
N ALA A 175 7.32 5.33 21.43
CA ALA A 175 8.51 5.90 20.81
C ALA A 175 8.21 6.44 19.40
N LEU A 176 7.48 5.66 18.59
CA LEU A 176 7.09 6.07 17.23
C LEU A 176 6.19 7.31 17.23
N THR A 177 5.12 7.28 18.02
CA THR A 177 4.16 8.40 18.09
C THR A 177 4.82 9.68 18.54
N ARG A 178 5.69 9.65 19.56
CA ARG A 178 6.45 10.82 20.00
C ARG A 178 7.28 11.40 18.87
N LYS A 179 8.03 10.56 18.16
CA LYS A 179 8.85 10.98 17.01
C LYS A 179 8.02 11.64 15.92
N LEU A 180 6.85 11.08 15.62
CA LEU A 180 5.97 11.60 14.54
C LEU A 180 5.29 12.90 14.97
N VAL A 181 4.80 12.99 16.22
CA VAL A 181 4.21 14.22 16.77
C VAL A 181 5.23 15.36 16.77
N GLU A 182 6.46 15.10 17.22
CA GLU A 182 7.54 16.09 17.17
C GLU A 182 7.88 16.53 15.74
N ARG A 183 7.93 15.56 14.81
CA ARG A 183 8.28 15.83 13.41
C ARG A 183 7.25 16.66 12.67
N TYR A 184 5.97 16.36 12.88
CA TYR A 184 4.85 16.96 12.13
C TYR A 184 4.09 18.02 12.94
N GLN A 185 4.49 18.28 14.17
CA GLN A 185 3.88 19.27 15.06
C GLN A 185 2.36 19.07 15.25
N ILE A 186 1.93 17.81 15.45
CA ILE A 186 0.54 17.39 15.63
C ILE A 186 0.29 16.81 17.01
#